data_eff374138e73ee426f8b423e84e8e522
#
_entry.id   eff374138e73ee426f8b423e84e8e522
#
_cell.length_a   1.000
_cell.length_b   1.000
_cell.length_c   1.000
_cell.angle_alpha   90.00
_cell.angle_beta   90.00
_cell.angle_gamma   90.00
#
_symmetry.space_group_name_H-M   'P 1'
#
loop_
_entity.id
_entity.type
_entity.pdbx_description
1 polymer ?
#
loop_
_entity_poly.entity_id
_entity_poly.type
_entity_poly.pdbx_seq_one_letter_code
_entity_poly.pdbx_strand_id
1 'polypeptide(L)'
;MKRRALLLTAAGALLASLPLLAAAPDVRPPVATSRPLDVDALLHDPHTPTFGNLSGDVTIVAFFDYNCGYCRKSLPELERLVAEDGGIRMVYKDWPILAESSVVAAQLALAANYQGKYLAAHKTLMKLPAKSSTEGMSEALAGAGIDRAMLAKDLKTHAGEIGALLKRNNEQAEALGLPGTPVYLVGPYKVAAALDYQGFKDVVEDARQRAAEK
;
A
#
# COMPACT_ATOMS: atom_id res chain seq x y z
N MET A 1 -50.46 61.12 67.31
CA MET A 1 -51.33 60.69 66.22
C MET A 1 -50.44 60.06 65.16
N LYS A 2 -50.38 58.73 65.10
CA LYS A 2 -49.42 57.93 64.24
C LYS A 2 -50.20 57.41 63.08
N ARG A 3 -49.81 57.83 61.83
CA ARG A 3 -50.31 57.22 60.57
C ARG A 3 -49.44 56.11 60.20
N ARG A 4 -50.01 54.88 60.08
CA ARG A 4 -49.35 53.74 59.58
C ARG A 4 -49.57 53.70 58.07
N ALA A 5 -48.45 53.66 57.32
CA ALA A 5 -48.43 53.40 55.87
C ALA A 5 -48.31 51.96 55.62
N LEU A 6 -49.22 51.44 54.78
CA LEU A 6 -49.21 50.01 54.31
C LEU A 6 -48.32 49.99 53.05
N LEU A 7 -47.28 49.14 53.08
CA LEU A 7 -46.46 48.85 51.93
C LEU A 7 -46.99 47.58 51.27
N LEU A 8 -47.53 47.70 50.07
CA LEU A 8 -47.82 46.57 49.19
C LEU A 8 -46.52 46.17 48.46
N THR A 9 -46.07 44.95 48.72
CA THR A 9 -44.96 44.30 47.94
C THR A 9 -45.58 43.56 46.78
N ALA A 10 -45.31 44.01 45.54
CA ALA A 10 -45.61 43.32 44.31
C ALA A 10 -44.49 42.32 44.04
N ALA A 11 -44.82 40.98 44.08
CA ALA A 11 -43.91 39.92 43.67
C ALA A 11 -43.94 39.79 42.13
N GLY A 12 -42.91 40.26 41.49
CA GLY A 12 -42.71 40.03 40.06
C GLY A 12 -42.11 38.65 39.81
N ALA A 13 -42.85 37.77 39.13
CA ALA A 13 -42.34 36.51 38.67
C ALA A 13 -41.45 36.71 37.41
N LEU A 14 -40.14 36.54 37.54
CA LEU A 14 -39.23 36.43 36.43
C LEU A 14 -39.38 35.05 35.79
N LEU A 15 -39.98 35.00 34.61
CA LEU A 15 -39.93 33.81 33.73
C LEU A 15 -38.56 33.80 33.03
N ALA A 16 -37.65 32.99 33.53
CA ALA A 16 -36.37 32.73 32.88
C ALA A 16 -36.61 31.82 31.65
N SER A 17 -36.58 32.41 30.47
CA SER A 17 -36.55 31.64 29.20
C SER A 17 -35.17 31.01 29.01
N LEU A 18 -35.08 29.69 29.18
CA LEU A 18 -33.89 28.91 28.81
C LEU A 18 -33.78 28.93 27.27
N PRO A 19 -32.60 29.25 26.72
CA PRO A 19 -32.36 29.06 25.28
C PRO A 19 -32.33 27.56 24.97
N LEU A 20 -33.19 27.16 24.04
CA LEU A 20 -33.19 25.80 23.44
C LEU A 20 -31.87 25.66 22.66
N LEU A 21 -30.89 24.92 23.22
CA LEU A 21 -29.68 24.57 22.51
C LEU A 21 -30.06 23.67 21.32
N ALA A 22 -30.16 24.26 20.14
CA ALA A 22 -30.29 23.52 18.91
C ALA A 22 -29.02 22.64 18.73
N ALA A 23 -29.18 21.31 18.80
CA ALA A 23 -28.10 20.38 18.50
C ALA A 23 -27.58 20.65 17.08
N ALA A 24 -26.28 20.92 16.95
CA ALA A 24 -25.66 21.06 15.65
C ALA A 24 -25.81 19.74 14.88
N PRO A 25 -26.09 19.78 13.58
CA PRO A 25 -26.18 18.56 12.79
C PRO A 25 -24.84 17.79 12.87
N ASP A 26 -24.90 16.51 13.22
CA ASP A 26 -23.75 15.60 13.25
C ASP A 26 -23.21 15.40 11.83
N VAL A 27 -22.32 16.29 11.40
CA VAL A 27 -21.63 16.21 10.11
C VAL A 27 -20.48 15.22 10.27
N ARG A 28 -20.81 13.95 10.46
CA ARG A 28 -19.82 12.88 10.24
C ARG A 28 -19.60 12.78 8.74
N PRO A 29 -18.33 12.88 8.29
CA PRO A 29 -18.05 12.56 6.89
C PRO A 29 -18.54 11.13 6.62
N PRO A 30 -19.11 10.88 5.43
CA PRO A 30 -19.54 9.54 5.08
C PRO A 30 -18.35 8.58 5.29
N VAL A 31 -18.55 7.54 6.09
CA VAL A 31 -17.59 6.44 6.20
C VAL A 31 -17.41 5.94 4.78
N ALA A 32 -16.20 6.15 4.23
CA ALA A 32 -15.86 5.61 2.93
C ALA A 32 -16.12 4.10 3.02
N THR A 33 -17.17 3.64 2.34
CA THR A 33 -17.45 2.21 2.23
C THR A 33 -16.31 1.63 1.41
N SER A 34 -15.31 1.08 2.10
CA SER A 34 -14.23 0.36 1.45
C SER A 34 -14.88 -0.74 0.61
N ARG A 35 -14.64 -0.69 -0.71
CA ARG A 35 -15.07 -1.77 -1.60
C ARG A 35 -14.55 -3.09 -1.01
N PRO A 36 -15.35 -4.16 -0.98
CA PRO A 36 -14.87 -5.46 -0.54
C PRO A 36 -13.61 -5.83 -1.31
N LEU A 37 -12.60 -6.38 -0.61
CA LEU A 37 -11.36 -6.82 -1.23
C LEU A 37 -11.67 -7.95 -2.23
N ASP A 38 -11.32 -7.72 -3.48
CA ASP A 38 -11.32 -8.76 -4.51
C ASP A 38 -10.01 -9.56 -4.40
N VAL A 39 -10.10 -10.74 -3.79
CA VAL A 39 -8.95 -11.63 -3.55
C VAL A 39 -8.41 -12.18 -4.87
N ASP A 40 -9.26 -12.46 -5.84
CA ASP A 40 -8.80 -12.94 -7.15
C ASP A 40 -8.00 -11.86 -7.87
N ALA A 41 -8.51 -10.64 -7.94
CA ALA A 41 -7.76 -9.50 -8.47
C ALA A 41 -6.49 -9.16 -7.67
N LEU A 42 -6.46 -9.44 -6.36
CA LEU A 42 -5.25 -9.28 -5.56
C LEU A 42 -4.16 -10.27 -5.99
N LEU A 43 -4.54 -11.52 -6.24
CA LEU A 43 -3.62 -12.61 -6.51
C LEU A 43 -3.32 -12.81 -8.01
N HIS A 44 -4.29 -12.53 -8.89
CA HIS A 44 -4.27 -12.97 -10.28
C HIS A 44 -4.48 -11.84 -11.31
N ASP A 45 -4.37 -10.54 -10.90
CA ASP A 45 -4.42 -9.43 -11.86
C ASP A 45 -3.35 -9.62 -12.95
N PRO A 46 -3.73 -9.75 -14.23
CA PRO A 46 -2.80 -10.05 -15.33
C PRO A 46 -1.76 -8.95 -15.59
N HIS A 47 -2.01 -7.74 -15.10
CA HIS A 47 -1.07 -6.62 -15.20
C HIS A 47 -0.06 -6.56 -14.05
N THR A 48 -0.30 -7.35 -12.99
CA THR A 48 0.61 -7.37 -11.82
C THR A 48 1.82 -8.25 -12.09
N PRO A 49 3.05 -7.73 -11.93
CA PRO A 49 4.26 -8.52 -12.10
C PRO A 49 4.30 -9.70 -11.12
N THR A 50 4.48 -10.90 -11.69
CA THR A 50 4.48 -12.15 -10.93
C THR A 50 5.67 -12.99 -11.35
N PHE A 51 6.41 -13.54 -10.37
CA PHE A 51 7.66 -14.28 -10.58
C PHE A 51 7.77 -15.49 -9.65
N GLY A 52 8.90 -16.20 -9.73
CA GLY A 52 9.13 -17.43 -9.00
C GLY A 52 8.41 -18.60 -9.66
N ASN A 53 7.93 -19.53 -8.86
CA ASN A 53 7.14 -20.66 -9.37
C ASN A 53 5.66 -20.26 -9.51
N LEU A 54 5.20 -20.06 -10.74
CA LEU A 54 3.80 -19.64 -11.00
C LEU A 54 2.76 -20.69 -10.53
N SER A 55 3.18 -21.94 -10.36
CA SER A 55 2.39 -23.03 -9.80
C SER A 55 2.81 -23.37 -8.37
N GLY A 56 3.51 -22.47 -7.69
CA GLY A 56 3.98 -22.66 -6.33
C GLY A 56 2.85 -22.88 -5.33
N ASP A 57 3.16 -23.65 -4.30
CA ASP A 57 2.22 -24.03 -3.24
C ASP A 57 1.97 -22.88 -2.24
N VAL A 58 2.88 -21.89 -2.17
CA VAL A 58 2.72 -20.69 -1.37
C VAL A 58 2.81 -19.44 -2.26
N THR A 59 1.84 -18.53 -2.13
CA THR A 59 1.92 -17.21 -2.75
C THR A 59 2.34 -16.17 -1.71
N ILE A 60 3.35 -15.37 -2.06
CA ILE A 60 3.73 -14.17 -1.33
C ILE A 60 3.33 -12.94 -2.14
N VAL A 61 2.45 -12.09 -1.59
CA VAL A 61 2.13 -10.78 -2.15
C VAL A 61 2.93 -9.74 -1.38
N ALA A 62 3.80 -9.00 -2.05
CA ALA A 62 4.63 -7.98 -1.43
C ALA A 62 4.16 -6.58 -1.82
N PHE A 63 3.69 -5.79 -0.84
CA PHE A 63 3.43 -4.36 -0.99
C PHE A 63 4.69 -3.59 -0.58
N PHE A 64 5.21 -2.78 -1.47
CA PHE A 64 6.50 -2.11 -1.25
C PHE A 64 6.56 -0.73 -1.93
N ASP A 65 7.56 0.06 -1.51
CA ASP A 65 7.88 1.38 -2.08
C ASP A 65 9.39 1.47 -2.32
N TYR A 66 9.79 2.07 -3.43
CA TYR A 66 11.21 2.19 -3.82
C TYR A 66 12.02 3.13 -2.92
N ASN A 67 11.39 4.01 -2.16
CA ASN A 67 12.05 4.86 -1.16
C ASN A 67 12.04 4.25 0.25
N CYS A 68 11.41 3.10 0.43
CA CYS A 68 11.32 2.42 1.72
C CYS A 68 12.63 1.72 2.08
N GLY A 69 13.33 2.20 3.11
CA GLY A 69 14.57 1.58 3.58
C GLY A 69 14.38 0.15 4.09
N TYR A 70 13.26 -0.15 4.72
CA TYR A 70 12.93 -1.49 5.19
C TYR A 70 12.62 -2.46 4.04
N CYS A 71 11.98 -1.97 2.97
CA CYS A 71 11.78 -2.77 1.76
C CYS A 71 13.11 -3.17 1.11
N ARG A 72 14.04 -2.21 1.00
CA ARG A 72 15.39 -2.45 0.48
C ARG A 72 16.18 -3.46 1.30
N LYS A 73 16.03 -3.39 2.64
CA LYS A 73 16.72 -4.31 3.55
C LYS A 73 16.22 -5.74 3.43
N SER A 74 14.91 -5.94 3.30
CA SER A 74 14.32 -7.29 3.25
C SER A 74 14.31 -7.93 1.86
N LEU A 75 14.45 -7.14 0.78
CA LEU A 75 14.40 -7.67 -0.58
C LEU A 75 15.43 -8.76 -0.88
N PRO A 76 16.73 -8.62 -0.55
CA PRO A 76 17.71 -9.67 -0.82
C PRO A 76 17.38 -10.99 -0.13
N GLU A 77 16.85 -10.91 1.10
CA GLU A 77 16.48 -12.08 1.89
C GLU A 77 15.27 -12.81 1.31
N LEU A 78 14.28 -12.03 0.85
CA LEU A 78 13.11 -12.56 0.15
C LEU A 78 13.52 -13.22 -1.17
N GLU A 79 14.34 -12.56 -1.97
CA GLU A 79 14.82 -13.10 -3.25
C GLU A 79 15.60 -14.39 -3.08
N ARG A 80 16.45 -14.44 -2.04
CA ARG A 80 17.20 -15.64 -1.68
C ARG A 80 16.25 -16.78 -1.35
N LEU A 81 15.26 -16.56 -0.49
CA LEU A 81 14.29 -17.60 -0.14
C LEU A 81 13.53 -18.09 -1.36
N VAL A 82 13.01 -17.19 -2.20
CA VAL A 82 12.26 -17.59 -3.41
C VAL A 82 13.10 -18.44 -4.36
N ALA A 83 14.41 -18.13 -4.48
CA ALA A 83 15.33 -18.88 -5.32
C ALA A 83 15.67 -20.27 -4.74
N GLU A 84 15.81 -20.37 -3.43
CA GLU A 84 16.21 -21.62 -2.75
C GLU A 84 15.01 -22.56 -2.52
N ASP A 85 13.83 -22.03 -2.22
CA ASP A 85 12.62 -22.79 -1.90
C ASP A 85 11.99 -23.47 -3.14
N GLY A 86 11.92 -22.76 -4.26
CA GLY A 86 11.40 -23.27 -5.55
C GLY A 86 9.87 -23.50 -5.59
N GLY A 87 9.16 -23.43 -4.47
CA GLY A 87 7.71 -23.60 -4.37
C GLY A 87 6.94 -22.27 -4.17
N ILE A 88 7.62 -21.14 -4.21
CA ILE A 88 7.03 -19.83 -3.92
C ILE A 88 6.66 -19.09 -5.20
N ARG A 89 5.40 -18.62 -5.26
CA ARG A 89 4.89 -17.66 -6.24
C ARG A 89 4.93 -16.25 -5.66
N MET A 90 5.62 -15.33 -6.35
CA MET A 90 5.72 -13.93 -5.95
C MET A 90 4.77 -13.04 -6.74
N VAL A 91 4.03 -12.18 -6.06
CA VAL A 91 3.17 -11.13 -6.63
C VAL A 91 3.67 -9.78 -6.14
N TYR A 92 4.12 -8.92 -7.05
CA TYR A 92 4.71 -7.62 -6.71
C TYR A 92 3.65 -6.52 -6.79
N LYS A 93 3.38 -5.84 -5.67
CA LYS A 93 2.45 -4.72 -5.57
C LYS A 93 3.22 -3.43 -5.36
N ASP A 94 3.57 -2.76 -6.47
CA ASP A 94 4.10 -1.40 -6.42
C ASP A 94 3.09 -0.49 -5.71
N TRP A 95 3.47 0.03 -4.53
CA TRP A 95 2.63 0.90 -3.71
C TRP A 95 3.41 2.16 -3.30
N PRO A 96 3.51 3.14 -4.22
CA PRO A 96 4.36 4.32 -4.07
C PRO A 96 3.68 5.39 -3.19
N ILE A 97 3.92 5.34 -1.87
CA ILE A 97 3.27 6.20 -0.88
C ILE A 97 4.22 7.16 -0.16
N LEU A 98 5.55 7.01 -0.34
CA LEU A 98 6.52 7.74 0.48
C LEU A 98 7.01 9.05 -0.17
N ALA A 99 7.05 9.15 -1.50
CA ALA A 99 7.53 10.34 -2.21
C ALA A 99 7.08 10.34 -3.69
N GLU A 100 7.14 11.50 -4.34
CA GLU A 100 6.92 11.60 -5.79
C GLU A 100 7.89 10.71 -6.58
N SER A 101 9.15 10.63 -6.16
CA SER A 101 10.13 9.73 -6.77
C SER A 101 9.80 8.26 -6.62
N SER A 102 8.97 7.86 -5.63
CA SER A 102 8.42 6.51 -5.54
C SER A 102 7.47 6.21 -6.70
N VAL A 103 6.62 7.18 -7.06
CA VAL A 103 5.69 7.05 -8.19
C VAL A 103 6.47 6.91 -9.49
N VAL A 104 7.48 7.76 -9.70
CA VAL A 104 8.34 7.66 -10.88
C VAL A 104 9.04 6.31 -10.97
N ALA A 105 9.62 5.83 -9.87
CA ALA A 105 10.28 4.53 -9.83
C ALA A 105 9.32 3.37 -10.15
N ALA A 106 8.12 3.37 -9.57
CA ALA A 106 7.09 2.36 -9.84
C ALA A 106 6.67 2.39 -11.32
N GLN A 107 6.44 3.57 -11.89
CA GLN A 107 6.11 3.72 -13.31
C GLN A 107 7.22 3.19 -14.22
N LEU A 108 8.49 3.49 -13.92
CA LEU A 108 9.63 2.99 -14.67
C LEU A 108 9.76 1.46 -14.58
N ALA A 109 9.59 0.88 -13.39
CA ALA A 109 9.62 -0.57 -13.22
C ALA A 109 8.50 -1.27 -14.01
N LEU A 110 7.27 -0.74 -13.92
CA LEU A 110 6.12 -1.27 -14.64
C LEU A 110 6.23 -1.08 -16.15
N ALA A 111 6.81 0.03 -16.62
CA ALA A 111 7.10 0.20 -18.03
C ALA A 111 8.16 -0.80 -18.53
N ALA A 112 9.20 -1.10 -17.74
CA ALA A 112 10.17 -2.13 -18.07
C ALA A 112 9.57 -3.55 -18.17
N ASN A 113 8.38 -3.77 -17.59
CA ASN A 113 7.66 -5.04 -17.73
C ASN A 113 7.26 -5.34 -19.17
N TYR A 114 6.95 -4.32 -19.98
CA TYR A 114 6.65 -4.47 -21.41
C TYR A 114 7.86 -4.94 -22.23
N GLN A 115 9.07 -4.78 -21.67
CA GLN A 115 10.31 -5.36 -22.22
C GLN A 115 10.66 -6.73 -21.60
N GLY A 116 9.77 -7.28 -20.73
CA GLY A 116 10.06 -8.49 -19.95
C GLY A 116 11.13 -8.29 -18.87
N LYS A 117 11.40 -7.04 -18.46
CA LYS A 117 12.52 -6.67 -17.59
C LYS A 117 12.10 -6.06 -16.24
N TYR A 118 10.87 -6.30 -15.80
CA TYR A 118 10.41 -5.77 -14.52
C TYR A 118 11.33 -6.13 -13.35
N LEU A 119 11.71 -7.41 -13.22
CA LEU A 119 12.53 -7.85 -12.09
C LEU A 119 13.93 -7.20 -12.08
N ALA A 120 14.53 -7.02 -13.26
CA ALA A 120 15.80 -6.29 -13.39
C ALA A 120 15.63 -4.81 -13.00
N ALA A 121 14.55 -4.18 -13.45
CA ALA A 121 14.22 -2.81 -13.08
C ALA A 121 13.97 -2.68 -11.57
N HIS A 122 13.15 -3.55 -11.00
CA HIS A 122 12.84 -3.59 -9.58
C HIS A 122 14.11 -3.68 -8.72
N LYS A 123 14.97 -4.67 -9.00
CA LYS A 123 16.24 -4.85 -8.28
C LYS A 123 17.17 -3.64 -8.41
N THR A 124 17.23 -3.04 -9.58
CA THR A 124 18.08 -1.87 -9.85
C THR A 124 17.58 -0.66 -9.06
N LEU A 125 16.28 -0.35 -9.13
CA LEU A 125 15.69 0.79 -8.45
C LEU A 125 15.74 0.66 -6.92
N MET A 126 15.57 -0.56 -6.39
CA MET A 126 15.71 -0.83 -4.96
C MET A 126 17.13 -0.62 -4.41
N LYS A 127 18.15 -0.65 -5.27
CA LYS A 127 19.55 -0.38 -4.89
C LYS A 127 19.91 1.11 -4.91
N LEU A 128 19.13 1.93 -5.59
CA LEU A 128 19.42 3.36 -5.71
C LEU A 128 19.21 4.09 -4.38
N PRO A 129 19.92 5.19 -4.12
CA PRO A 129 19.62 6.06 -2.99
C PRO A 129 18.15 6.49 -2.97
N ALA A 130 17.62 6.73 -1.77
CA ALA A 130 16.27 7.28 -1.66
C ALA A 130 16.17 8.63 -2.36
N LYS A 131 15.02 8.89 -2.97
CA LYS A 131 14.73 10.14 -3.71
C LYS A 131 15.71 10.41 -4.88
N SER A 132 16.20 9.35 -5.52
CA SER A 132 16.97 9.48 -6.75
C SER A 132 16.19 10.26 -7.82
N SER A 133 16.89 11.02 -8.64
CA SER A 133 16.26 11.76 -9.74
C SER A 133 15.77 10.82 -10.85
N THR A 134 14.79 11.26 -11.61
CA THR A 134 14.28 10.52 -12.78
C THR A 134 15.38 10.16 -13.76
N GLU A 135 16.31 11.09 -14.01
CA GLU A 135 17.46 10.84 -14.91
C GLU A 135 18.38 9.76 -14.33
N GLY A 136 18.75 9.86 -13.03
CA GLY A 136 19.59 8.84 -12.38
C GLY A 136 18.95 7.45 -12.37
N MET A 137 17.61 7.37 -12.19
CA MET A 137 16.87 6.11 -12.31
C MET A 137 16.97 5.56 -13.76
N SER A 138 16.74 6.42 -14.76
CA SER A 138 16.79 6.03 -16.17
C SER A 138 18.18 5.57 -16.60
N GLU A 139 19.25 6.22 -16.12
CA GLU A 139 20.63 5.82 -16.36
C GLU A 139 20.95 4.46 -15.73
N ALA A 140 20.56 4.26 -14.47
CA ALA A 140 20.76 3.00 -13.76
C ALA A 140 20.02 1.84 -14.45
N LEU A 141 18.80 2.07 -14.93
CA LEU A 141 18.00 1.09 -15.67
C LEU A 141 18.66 0.73 -17.01
N ALA A 142 19.21 1.74 -17.73
CA ALA A 142 19.97 1.48 -18.96
C ALA A 142 21.22 0.63 -18.68
N GLY A 143 21.94 0.92 -17.58
CA GLY A 143 23.05 0.09 -17.11
C GLY A 143 22.67 -1.34 -16.77
N ALA A 144 21.40 -1.58 -16.40
CA ALA A 144 20.84 -2.91 -16.18
C ALA A 144 20.29 -3.58 -17.45
N GLY A 145 20.54 -2.98 -18.62
CA GLY A 145 20.18 -3.52 -19.94
C GLY A 145 18.73 -3.24 -20.35
N ILE A 146 18.05 -2.27 -19.73
CA ILE A 146 16.71 -1.83 -20.14
C ILE A 146 16.88 -0.76 -21.23
N ASP A 147 16.22 -0.94 -22.36
CA ASP A 147 16.30 0.02 -23.47
C ASP A 147 15.58 1.34 -23.11
N ARG A 148 16.34 2.44 -23.09
CA ARG A 148 15.83 3.77 -22.71
C ARG A 148 14.76 4.32 -23.67
N ALA A 149 14.95 4.10 -24.99
CA ALA A 149 14.01 4.59 -25.96
C ALA A 149 12.68 3.82 -25.89
N MET A 150 12.76 2.50 -25.75
CA MET A 150 11.58 1.66 -25.50
C MET A 150 10.93 2.02 -24.17
N LEU A 151 11.68 2.20 -23.08
CA LEU A 151 11.16 2.57 -21.78
C LEU A 151 10.35 3.88 -21.84
N ALA A 152 10.89 4.91 -22.50
CA ALA A 152 10.19 6.18 -22.70
C ALA A 152 8.91 6.02 -23.54
N LYS A 153 8.97 5.17 -24.59
CA LYS A 153 7.80 4.84 -25.41
C LYS A 153 6.75 4.08 -24.59
N ASP A 154 7.15 3.07 -23.84
CA ASP A 154 6.26 2.21 -23.06
C ASP A 154 5.59 3.00 -21.94
N LEU A 155 6.32 3.86 -21.24
CA LEU A 155 5.76 4.80 -20.26
C LEU A 155 4.64 5.65 -20.87
N LYS A 156 4.84 6.19 -22.08
CA LYS A 156 3.83 7.01 -22.75
C LYS A 156 2.66 6.18 -23.26
N THR A 157 2.94 5.04 -23.88
CA THR A 157 1.93 4.19 -24.52
C THR A 157 1.01 3.54 -23.46
N HIS A 158 1.59 3.10 -22.34
CA HIS A 158 0.90 2.35 -21.29
C HIS A 158 0.62 3.16 -20.01
N ALA A 159 0.73 4.50 -20.09
CA ALA A 159 0.51 5.38 -18.94
C ALA A 159 -0.82 5.14 -18.23
N GLY A 160 -1.91 4.90 -18.99
CA GLY A 160 -3.23 4.62 -18.46
C GLY A 160 -3.30 3.28 -17.72
N GLU A 161 -2.72 2.22 -18.27
CA GLU A 161 -2.70 0.88 -17.68
C GLU A 161 -1.84 0.86 -16.41
N ILE A 162 -0.65 1.46 -16.46
CA ILE A 162 0.25 1.61 -15.32
C ILE A 162 -0.42 2.40 -14.19
N GLY A 163 -1.04 3.55 -14.52
CA GLY A 163 -1.75 4.36 -13.54
C GLY A 163 -2.94 3.61 -12.90
N ALA A 164 -3.70 2.86 -13.70
CA ALA A 164 -4.80 2.03 -13.22
C ALA A 164 -4.31 0.90 -12.30
N LEU A 165 -3.17 0.28 -12.61
CA LEU A 165 -2.58 -0.76 -11.74
C LEU A 165 -2.12 -0.18 -10.40
N LEU A 166 -1.39 0.94 -10.41
CA LEU A 166 -0.96 1.62 -9.17
C LEU A 166 -2.16 2.03 -8.30
N LYS A 167 -3.23 2.52 -8.93
CA LYS A 167 -4.48 2.85 -8.24
C LYS A 167 -5.11 1.61 -7.60
N ARG A 168 -5.21 0.49 -8.33
CA ARG A 168 -5.73 -0.78 -7.76
C ARG A 168 -4.88 -1.29 -6.61
N ASN A 169 -3.55 -1.22 -6.73
CA ASN A 169 -2.66 -1.62 -5.64
C ASN A 169 -2.91 -0.77 -4.37
N ASN A 170 -3.11 0.55 -4.52
CA ASN A 170 -3.45 1.42 -3.41
C ASN A 170 -4.83 1.06 -2.81
N GLU A 171 -5.86 0.86 -3.63
CA GLU A 171 -7.19 0.46 -3.17
C GLU A 171 -7.16 -0.89 -2.41
N GLN A 172 -6.36 -1.85 -2.88
CA GLN A 172 -6.15 -3.13 -2.21
C GLN A 172 -5.44 -2.96 -0.85
N ALA A 173 -4.41 -2.10 -0.80
CA ALA A 173 -3.71 -1.80 0.44
C ALA A 173 -4.62 -1.13 1.47
N GLU A 174 -5.46 -0.18 1.04
CA GLU A 174 -6.46 0.48 1.89
C GLU A 174 -7.51 -0.52 2.39
N ALA A 175 -8.06 -1.37 1.51
CA ALA A 175 -9.05 -2.39 1.87
C ALA A 175 -8.49 -3.41 2.88
N LEU A 176 -7.20 -3.72 2.81
CA LEU A 176 -6.47 -4.57 3.75
C LEU A 176 -6.08 -3.84 5.04
N GLY A 177 -6.27 -2.53 5.13
CA GLY A 177 -5.85 -1.70 6.27
C GLY A 177 -4.33 -1.77 6.48
N LEU A 178 -3.53 -1.67 5.39
CA LEU A 178 -2.08 -1.75 5.51
C LEU A 178 -1.52 -0.46 6.13
N PRO A 179 -0.61 -0.55 7.12
CA PRO A 179 -0.10 0.62 7.84
C PRO A 179 1.03 1.35 7.08
N GLY A 180 1.59 0.75 6.03
CA GLY A 180 2.75 1.24 5.28
C GLY A 180 3.51 0.10 4.63
N THR A 181 4.76 0.34 4.25
CA THR A 181 5.63 -0.64 3.56
C THR A 181 6.86 -1.01 4.38
N PRO A 182 7.37 -2.25 4.26
CA PRO A 182 6.81 -3.37 3.51
C PRO A 182 5.66 -4.05 4.24
N VAL A 183 4.72 -4.64 3.48
CA VAL A 183 3.77 -5.64 4.00
C VAL A 183 3.79 -6.84 3.07
N TYR A 184 3.85 -8.02 3.67
CA TYR A 184 3.80 -9.30 2.96
C TYR A 184 2.52 -10.04 3.34
N LEU A 185 1.80 -10.54 2.33
CA LEU A 185 0.74 -11.52 2.55
C LEU A 185 1.32 -12.88 2.15
N VAL A 186 1.37 -13.81 3.09
CA VAL A 186 1.94 -15.15 2.90
C VAL A 186 0.88 -16.17 3.28
N GLY A 187 0.24 -16.77 2.28
CA GLY A 187 -0.95 -17.58 2.53
C GLY A 187 -1.99 -16.79 3.34
N PRO A 188 -2.40 -17.26 4.53
CA PRO A 188 -3.39 -16.56 5.36
C PRO A 188 -2.80 -15.44 6.24
N TYR A 189 -1.47 -15.26 6.23
CA TYR A 189 -0.79 -14.33 7.14
C TYR A 189 -0.56 -12.96 6.51
N LYS A 190 -0.74 -11.89 7.30
CA LYS A 190 -0.37 -10.53 6.97
C LYS A 190 0.77 -10.10 7.89
N VAL A 191 1.96 -9.85 7.31
CA VAL A 191 3.17 -9.48 8.02
C VAL A 191 3.55 -8.05 7.66
N ALA A 192 3.35 -7.11 8.58
CA ALA A 192 3.67 -5.69 8.40
C ALA A 192 5.05 -5.38 9.03
N ALA A 193 6.10 -6.02 8.52
CA ALA A 193 7.47 -5.87 9.01
C ALA A 193 8.49 -6.23 7.92
N ALA A 194 9.68 -5.65 8.01
CA ALA A 194 10.83 -6.14 7.26
C ALA A 194 11.32 -7.44 7.89
N LEU A 195 11.28 -8.52 7.13
CA LEU A 195 11.77 -9.81 7.56
C LEU A 195 13.21 -10.04 7.08
N ASP A 196 13.98 -10.80 7.85
CA ASP A 196 15.19 -11.45 7.42
C ASP A 196 14.87 -12.81 6.78
N TYR A 197 15.88 -13.51 6.32
CA TYR A 197 15.72 -14.82 5.66
C TYR A 197 14.97 -15.83 6.54
N GLN A 198 15.33 -15.93 7.84
CA GLN A 198 14.69 -16.88 8.74
C GLN A 198 13.22 -16.52 8.97
N GLY A 199 12.91 -15.25 9.18
CA GLY A 199 11.53 -14.79 9.34
C GLY A 199 10.66 -15.06 8.11
N PHE A 200 11.21 -14.92 6.89
CA PHE A 200 10.49 -15.32 5.67
C PHE A 200 10.28 -16.83 5.61
N LYS A 201 11.30 -17.61 5.96
CA LYS A 201 11.22 -19.07 5.96
C LYS A 201 10.15 -19.56 6.95
N ASP A 202 10.17 -19.04 8.17
CA ASP A 202 9.24 -19.44 9.22
C ASP A 202 7.78 -19.18 8.80
N VAL A 203 7.47 -17.97 8.26
CA VAL A 203 6.10 -17.65 7.85
C VAL A 203 5.64 -18.47 6.62
N VAL A 204 6.56 -18.87 5.73
CA VAL A 204 6.25 -19.77 4.60
C VAL A 204 5.95 -21.18 5.10
N GLU A 205 6.76 -21.70 6.04
CA GLU A 205 6.52 -23.00 6.67
C GLU A 205 5.18 -23.03 7.42
N ASP A 206 4.85 -22.00 8.20
CA ASP A 206 3.57 -21.85 8.88
C ASP A 206 2.39 -21.83 7.87
N ALA A 207 2.56 -21.12 6.74
CA ALA A 207 1.53 -21.05 5.71
C ALA A 207 1.27 -22.43 5.08
N ARG A 208 2.31 -23.24 4.85
CA ARG A 208 2.20 -24.63 4.37
C ARG A 208 1.51 -25.53 5.37
N GLN A 209 1.91 -25.46 6.64
CA GLN A 209 1.27 -26.22 7.71
C GLN A 209 -0.22 -25.92 7.79
N ARG A 210 -0.57 -24.61 7.75
CA ARG A 210 -1.97 -24.18 7.79
C ARG A 210 -2.80 -24.60 6.58
N ALA A 211 -2.17 -24.75 5.42
CA ALA A 211 -2.82 -25.25 4.23
C ALA A 211 -3.09 -26.77 4.30
N ALA A 212 -2.18 -27.53 4.93
CA ALA A 212 -2.30 -28.98 5.11
C ALA A 212 -3.36 -29.39 6.15
N GLU A 213 -3.78 -28.48 7.03
CA GLU A 213 -4.82 -28.71 8.04
C GLU A 213 -6.26 -28.55 7.51
N LYS A 214 -6.45 -28.13 6.26
CA LYS A 214 -7.76 -27.90 5.62
C LYS A 214 -8.16 -29.06 4.71
#